data_7192107f66545dbd7a4e721ce8fa1eaa
#
_entry.id   7192107f66545dbd7a4e721ce8fa1eaa
#
_cell.length_a   1.000
_cell.length_b   1.000
_cell.length_c   1.000
_cell.angle_alpha   90.00
_cell.angle_beta   90.00
_cell.angle_gamma   90.00
#
_symmetry.space_group_name_H-M   'P 1'
#
loop_
_entity.id
_entity.type
_entity.pdbx_description
1 polymer ?
#
loop_
_entity_poly.entity_id
_entity_poly.type
_entity_poly.pdbx_seq_one_letter_code
_entity_poly.pdbx_strand_id
1 'polypeptide(L)'
;GSYFEWLGSDGELYAPDDNVPADVTKLTAQFDEQFTLAPGGTYYFDLSGVSIPGTADDALPDKTMHYVPFTYAGTVDAYKLTSAMAATDEYAETNKYAHSLFVADYTVTHTVSWDELNAGRLIFGRDYAAGGVDYILRAPSVGSGRIGSAESQRGTPPSNEWDRILDKNDGYIKNWFGMYSWGQDTLSTSASDRAARGYFPPG
;
A
#
# COMPACT_ATOMS: atom_id res chain seq x y z
N GLY A 1 7.24 -16.65 11.20
CA GLY A 1 7.75 -15.87 12.33
C GLY A 1 9.06 -15.22 11.94
N SER A 2 9.13 -13.91 12.07
CA SER A 2 10.40 -13.20 11.89
C SER A 2 11.34 -13.61 13.03
N TYR A 3 12.44 -14.19 12.68
CA TYR A 3 13.55 -14.41 13.61
C TYR A 3 14.31 -13.09 13.74
N PHE A 4 14.54 -12.64 14.95
CA PHE A 4 15.18 -11.38 15.24
C PHE A 4 16.39 -11.60 16.12
N GLU A 5 17.55 -11.16 15.65
CA GLU A 5 18.81 -11.20 16.41
C GLU A 5 19.52 -9.86 16.33
N TRP A 6 20.45 -9.66 17.23
CA TRP A 6 21.31 -8.49 17.24
C TRP A 6 22.75 -8.90 16.92
N LEU A 7 23.35 -8.28 15.91
CA LEU A 7 24.79 -8.42 15.66
C LEU A 7 25.56 -7.44 16.56
N GLY A 8 26.37 -7.98 17.44
CA GLY A 8 27.27 -7.22 18.28
C GLY A 8 28.46 -6.63 17.53
N SER A 9 29.08 -5.60 18.11
CA SER A 9 30.33 -5.03 17.60
C SER A 9 31.51 -5.98 17.67
N ASP A 10 31.38 -7.08 18.41
CA ASP A 10 32.29 -8.22 18.49
C ASP A 10 32.08 -9.26 17.36
N GLY A 11 31.04 -9.11 16.55
CA GLY A 11 30.67 -10.01 15.46
C GLY A 11 29.79 -11.20 15.88
N GLU A 12 29.41 -11.29 17.15
CA GLU A 12 28.51 -12.34 17.65
C GLU A 12 27.05 -11.94 17.53
N LEU A 13 26.16 -12.96 17.45
CA LEU A 13 24.71 -12.76 17.38
C LEU A 13 24.11 -12.95 18.78
N TYR A 14 23.21 -12.04 19.15
CA TYR A 14 22.50 -12.03 20.43
C TYR A 14 21.00 -12.12 20.18
N ALA A 15 20.35 -13.12 20.77
CA ALA A 15 18.89 -13.19 20.80
C ALA A 15 18.29 -12.18 21.78
N PRO A 16 16.99 -11.87 21.68
CA PRO A 16 16.29 -11.16 22.75
C PRO A 16 16.49 -11.89 24.08
N ASP A 17 16.78 -11.14 25.13
CA ASP A 17 17.07 -11.63 26.50
C ASP A 17 18.45 -12.25 26.73
N ASP A 18 19.34 -12.31 25.72
CA ASP A 18 20.72 -12.73 25.92
C ASP A 18 21.52 -11.66 26.71
N ASN A 19 22.46 -12.16 27.51
CA ASN A 19 23.40 -11.28 28.19
C ASN A 19 24.47 -10.80 27.20
N VAL A 20 24.52 -9.51 26.97
CA VAL A 20 25.52 -8.88 26.10
C VAL A 20 26.77 -8.53 26.92
N PRO A 21 27.97 -8.97 26.51
CA PRO A 21 29.22 -8.62 27.17
C PRO A 21 29.43 -7.09 27.25
N ALA A 22 30.09 -6.64 28.32
CA ALA A 22 30.28 -5.21 28.59
C ALA A 22 31.18 -4.49 27.56
N ASP A 23 31.95 -5.21 26.79
CA ASP A 23 32.82 -4.74 25.71
C ASP A 23 32.10 -4.59 24.37
N VAL A 24 30.87 -5.10 24.24
CA VAL A 24 30.01 -4.88 23.08
C VAL A 24 29.40 -3.47 23.15
N THR A 25 29.92 -2.57 22.35
CA THR A 25 29.56 -1.15 22.39
C THR A 25 28.43 -0.78 21.45
N LYS A 26 28.05 -1.68 20.52
CA LYS A 26 26.99 -1.46 19.52
C LYS A 26 26.31 -2.79 19.23
N LEU A 27 24.97 -2.72 19.15
CA LEU A 27 24.12 -3.80 18.64
C LEU A 27 23.44 -3.31 17.36
N THR A 28 23.51 -4.11 16.31
CA THR A 28 22.82 -3.83 15.04
C THR A 28 21.78 -4.91 14.83
N ALA A 29 20.53 -4.50 14.69
CA ALA A 29 19.43 -5.43 14.43
C ALA A 29 19.65 -6.20 13.13
N GLN A 30 19.56 -7.51 13.21
CA GLN A 30 19.54 -8.41 12.06
C GLN A 30 18.14 -8.99 11.91
N PHE A 31 17.58 -8.83 10.75
CA PHE A 31 16.30 -9.41 10.41
C PHE A 31 16.54 -10.52 9.39
N ASP A 32 16.33 -11.75 9.78
CA ASP A 32 16.18 -12.83 8.80
C ASP A 32 14.74 -12.82 8.30
N GLU A 33 14.54 -12.20 7.15
CA GLU A 33 13.27 -12.24 6.46
C GLU A 33 13.07 -13.62 5.82
N GLN A 34 12.55 -14.55 6.59
CA GLN A 34 11.89 -15.70 5.99
C GLN A 34 10.51 -15.24 5.51
N PHE A 35 10.47 -14.61 4.35
CA PHE A 35 9.23 -14.29 3.67
C PHE A 35 8.55 -15.57 3.18
N THR A 36 7.75 -16.15 4.02
CA THR A 36 6.64 -16.95 3.52
C THR A 36 5.49 -15.98 3.30
N LEU A 37 5.42 -15.42 2.09
CA LEU A 37 4.30 -14.57 1.70
C LEU A 37 3.03 -15.40 1.71
N ALA A 38 2.22 -15.24 2.73
CA ALA A 38 0.89 -15.86 2.81
C ALA A 38 -0.15 -14.76 2.63
N PRO A 39 -1.09 -14.87 1.68
CA PRO A 39 -2.21 -13.95 1.57
C PRO A 39 -2.94 -13.81 2.92
N GLY A 40 -3.23 -12.57 3.32
CA GLY A 40 -3.77 -12.25 4.64
C GLY A 40 -2.73 -11.99 5.73
N GLY A 41 -1.45 -12.26 5.49
CA GLY A 41 -0.37 -11.94 6.43
C GLY A 41 -0.12 -10.44 6.55
N THR A 42 0.19 -9.97 7.76
CA THR A 42 0.50 -8.57 8.04
C THR A 42 2.01 -8.34 8.00
N TYR A 43 2.42 -7.27 7.31
CA TYR A 43 3.81 -6.83 7.17
C TYR A 43 3.88 -5.35 7.51
N TYR A 44 4.96 -4.93 8.16
CA TYR A 44 5.14 -3.55 8.60
C TYR A 44 6.18 -2.87 7.71
N PHE A 45 5.83 -1.68 7.21
CA PHE A 45 6.72 -0.87 6.38
C PHE A 45 7.03 0.45 7.08
N ASP A 46 8.30 0.86 7.03
CA ASP A 46 8.73 2.16 7.49
C ASP A 46 8.53 3.20 6.38
N LEU A 47 7.49 3.98 6.49
CA LEU A 47 7.17 5.07 5.55
C LEU A 47 7.62 6.45 6.06
N SER A 48 8.32 6.52 7.19
CA SER A 48 8.76 7.80 7.79
C SER A 48 9.68 8.61 6.88
N GLY A 49 10.47 7.93 6.04
CA GLY A 49 11.34 8.54 5.02
C GLY A 49 10.62 8.92 3.72
N VAL A 50 9.35 8.53 3.57
CA VAL A 50 8.54 8.85 2.40
C VAL A 50 7.73 10.11 2.71
N SER A 51 8.04 11.23 2.08
CA SER A 51 7.24 12.46 2.27
C SER A 51 5.85 12.28 1.64
N ILE A 52 4.93 11.65 2.39
CA ILE A 52 3.55 11.44 1.96
C ILE A 52 2.77 12.72 2.28
N PRO A 53 2.12 13.36 1.30
CA PRO A 53 1.34 14.57 1.55
C PRO A 53 0.04 14.26 2.31
N GLY A 54 -0.51 15.28 2.95
CA GLY A 54 -1.70 15.19 3.79
C GLY A 54 -1.37 15.08 5.28
N THR A 55 -2.39 14.83 6.07
CA THR A 55 -2.27 14.64 7.53
C THR A 55 -2.31 13.16 7.84
N ALA A 56 -1.38 12.68 8.67
CA ALA A 56 -1.38 11.28 9.12
C ALA A 56 -2.72 10.94 9.78
N ASP A 57 -3.28 9.80 9.42
CA ASP A 57 -4.58 9.37 9.96
C ASP A 57 -4.48 9.07 11.45
N ASP A 58 -5.50 9.52 12.19
CA ASP A 58 -5.56 9.32 13.65
C ASP A 58 -5.71 7.86 14.07
N ALA A 59 -6.21 7.01 13.19
CA ALA A 59 -6.35 5.58 13.43
C ALA A 59 -5.05 4.79 13.24
N LEU A 60 -4.01 5.39 12.64
CA LEU A 60 -2.72 4.72 12.49
C LEU A 60 -2.15 4.32 13.85
N PRO A 61 -1.65 3.08 13.99
CA PRO A 61 -0.98 2.64 15.22
C PRO A 61 0.24 3.49 15.58
N ASP A 62 0.93 4.01 14.56
CA ASP A 62 2.07 4.89 14.69
C ASP A 62 1.98 6.05 13.68
N LYS A 63 1.68 7.25 14.18
CA LYS A 63 1.57 8.46 13.35
C LYS A 63 2.92 8.97 12.82
N THR A 64 4.02 8.48 13.37
CA THR A 64 5.38 8.78 12.85
C THR A 64 5.71 7.94 11.62
N MET A 65 4.86 6.98 11.26
CA MET A 65 4.94 6.12 10.09
C MET A 65 6.17 5.19 10.04
N HIS A 66 6.81 4.92 11.18
CA HIS A 66 7.88 3.92 11.25
C HIS A 66 7.35 2.48 11.15
N TYR A 67 6.08 2.25 11.53
CA TYR A 67 5.44 0.93 11.55
C TYR A 67 4.04 0.99 10.94
N VAL A 68 3.96 1.14 9.63
CA VAL A 68 2.67 1.13 8.94
C VAL A 68 2.31 -0.31 8.57
N PRO A 69 1.21 -0.87 9.08
CA PRO A 69 0.81 -2.24 8.77
C PRO A 69 0.20 -2.32 7.37
N PHE A 70 0.64 -3.32 6.63
CA PHE A 70 0.11 -3.71 5.33
C PHE A 70 -0.29 -5.17 5.36
N THR A 71 -1.35 -5.51 4.69
CA THR A 71 -1.75 -6.90 4.46
C THR A 71 -1.33 -7.33 3.06
N TYR A 72 -0.67 -8.48 2.96
CA TYR A 72 -0.37 -9.09 1.66
C TYR A 72 -1.64 -9.68 1.07
N ALA A 73 -2.04 -9.15 -0.08
CA ALA A 73 -3.30 -9.52 -0.75
C ALA A 73 -3.11 -10.60 -1.84
N GLY A 74 -1.90 -11.13 -2.00
CA GLY A 74 -1.59 -12.10 -3.04
C GLY A 74 -1.10 -11.47 -4.33
N THR A 75 -1.05 -12.28 -5.38
CA THR A 75 -0.65 -11.85 -6.71
C THR A 75 -1.86 -11.37 -7.50
N VAL A 76 -1.73 -10.20 -8.11
CA VAL A 76 -2.72 -9.59 -8.99
C VAL A 76 -2.25 -9.76 -10.44
N ASP A 77 -3.16 -10.23 -11.30
CA ASP A 77 -2.88 -10.35 -12.72
C ASP A 77 -2.71 -8.97 -13.36
N ALA A 78 -1.91 -8.92 -14.41
CA ALA A 78 -1.82 -7.76 -15.26
C ALA A 78 -3.18 -7.42 -15.87
N TYR A 79 -3.49 -6.12 -15.96
CA TYR A 79 -4.58 -5.64 -16.78
C TYR A 79 -4.18 -4.37 -17.50
N LYS A 80 -4.78 -4.12 -18.65
CA LYS A 80 -4.50 -2.95 -19.45
C LYS A 80 -5.77 -2.12 -19.62
N LEU A 81 -5.69 -0.87 -19.21
CA LEU A 81 -6.73 0.11 -19.53
C LEU A 81 -6.62 0.55 -21.00
N THR A 82 -7.76 0.87 -21.59
CA THR A 82 -7.77 1.61 -22.85
C THR A 82 -7.27 3.04 -22.61
N SER A 83 -6.77 3.71 -23.64
CA SER A 83 -6.31 5.10 -23.53
C SER A 83 -7.41 6.07 -23.04
N ALA A 84 -8.68 5.76 -23.31
CA ALA A 84 -9.82 6.56 -22.82
C ALA A 84 -10.06 6.42 -21.31
N MET A 85 -9.57 5.34 -20.70
CA MET A 85 -9.77 5.00 -19.29
C MET A 85 -8.54 5.34 -18.45
N ALA A 86 -7.37 5.38 -19.05
CA ALA A 86 -6.13 5.71 -18.38
C ALA A 86 -6.00 7.24 -18.21
N ALA A 87 -5.53 7.66 -17.04
CA ALA A 87 -5.25 9.08 -16.79
C ALA A 87 -4.02 9.56 -17.60
N THR A 88 -3.08 8.66 -17.86
CA THR A 88 -1.85 8.89 -18.64
C THR A 88 -1.41 7.62 -19.35
N ASP A 89 -0.54 7.75 -20.36
CA ASP A 89 0.10 6.59 -20.99
C ASP A 89 0.96 5.81 -20.01
N GLU A 90 1.59 6.48 -19.05
CA GLU A 90 2.37 5.88 -17.96
C GLU A 90 1.53 4.88 -17.15
N TYR A 91 0.29 5.24 -16.84
CA TYR A 91 -0.62 4.35 -16.14
C TYR A 91 -0.93 3.07 -16.92
N ALA A 92 -1.14 3.18 -18.22
CA ALA A 92 -1.40 2.02 -19.08
C ALA A 92 -0.24 1.01 -19.08
N GLU A 93 0.98 1.49 -18.83
CA GLU A 93 2.18 0.67 -18.73
C GLU A 93 2.38 0.05 -17.33
N THR A 94 2.00 0.75 -16.26
CA THR A 94 2.26 0.34 -14.87
C THR A 94 1.59 -0.98 -14.50
N ASN A 95 0.43 -1.26 -15.05
CA ASN A 95 -0.38 -2.43 -14.70
C ASN A 95 -0.28 -3.60 -15.71
N LYS A 96 0.69 -3.57 -16.61
CA LYS A 96 0.82 -4.60 -17.65
C LYS A 96 1.46 -5.90 -17.21
N TYR A 97 1.98 -5.97 -16.00
CA TYR A 97 2.61 -7.17 -15.44
C TYR A 97 1.86 -7.65 -14.20
N ALA A 98 1.84 -8.96 -14.01
CA ALA A 98 1.39 -9.52 -12.74
C ALA A 98 2.34 -9.07 -11.61
N HIS A 99 1.79 -8.78 -10.44
CA HIS A 99 2.57 -8.29 -9.31
C HIS A 99 1.97 -8.74 -7.97
N SER A 100 2.81 -8.81 -6.96
CA SER A 100 2.39 -9.00 -5.57
C SER A 100 1.87 -7.69 -5.01
N LEU A 101 0.71 -7.72 -4.36
CA LEU A 101 0.06 -6.54 -3.82
C LEU A 101 0.07 -6.57 -2.29
N PHE A 102 0.57 -5.50 -1.70
CA PHE A 102 0.44 -5.19 -0.27
C PHE A 102 -0.47 -3.97 -0.13
N VAL A 103 -1.43 -4.06 0.76
CA VAL A 103 -2.43 -2.99 0.97
C VAL A 103 -2.30 -2.47 2.39
N ALA A 104 -2.21 -1.15 2.55
CA ALA A 104 -2.20 -0.55 3.88
C ALA A 104 -3.50 -0.89 4.63
N ASP A 105 -3.38 -1.34 5.88
CA ASP A 105 -4.51 -1.70 6.73
C ASP A 105 -5.35 -0.47 7.14
N TYR A 106 -4.77 0.70 7.02
CA TYR A 106 -5.36 1.99 7.41
C TYR A 106 -5.24 2.98 6.26
N THR A 107 -6.11 3.97 6.22
CA THR A 107 -5.85 5.20 5.49
C THR A 107 -4.54 5.80 6.03
N VAL A 108 -3.56 6.03 5.17
CA VAL A 108 -2.23 6.50 5.62
C VAL A 108 -2.27 8.01 5.92
N THR A 109 -2.82 8.78 4.99
CA THR A 109 -3.04 10.22 5.17
C THR A 109 -4.44 10.62 4.69
N HIS A 110 -4.97 11.68 5.25
CA HIS A 110 -6.23 12.31 4.85
C HIS A 110 -6.04 13.80 4.54
N THR A 111 -7.09 14.46 4.10
CA THR A 111 -7.07 15.89 3.74
C THR A 111 -5.98 16.17 2.69
N VAL A 112 -5.99 15.37 1.65
CA VAL A 112 -5.02 15.42 0.55
C VAL A 112 -5.74 15.31 -0.78
N SER A 113 -5.34 16.10 -1.75
CA SER A 113 -5.86 16.04 -3.11
C SER A 113 -5.13 14.97 -3.95
N TRP A 114 -5.78 14.55 -5.03
CA TRP A 114 -5.15 13.67 -6.02
C TRP A 114 -3.89 14.30 -6.61
N ASP A 115 -3.92 15.61 -6.89
CA ASP A 115 -2.81 16.33 -7.49
C ASP A 115 -1.59 16.40 -6.55
N GLU A 116 -1.79 16.56 -5.24
CA GLU A 116 -0.70 16.50 -4.26
C GLU A 116 -0.06 15.12 -4.21
N LEU A 117 -0.86 14.05 -4.22
CA LEU A 117 -0.35 12.69 -4.30
C LEU A 117 0.40 12.44 -5.61
N ASN A 118 -0.13 12.94 -6.73
CA ASN A 118 0.51 12.79 -8.04
C ASN A 118 1.82 13.57 -8.14
N ALA A 119 1.90 14.77 -7.58
CA ALA A 119 3.14 15.53 -7.48
C ALA A 119 4.21 14.79 -6.66
N GLY A 120 3.79 14.03 -5.63
CA GLY A 120 4.63 13.13 -4.85
C GLY A 120 4.95 11.80 -5.54
N ARG A 121 4.46 11.56 -6.78
CA ARG A 121 4.56 10.31 -7.53
C ARG A 121 3.85 9.11 -6.84
N LEU A 122 2.89 9.39 -5.95
CA LEU A 122 2.21 8.37 -5.16
C LEU A 122 0.92 7.86 -5.81
N ILE A 123 0.50 8.42 -6.93
CA ILE A 123 -0.64 7.90 -7.69
C ILE A 123 -0.21 6.72 -8.56
N PHE A 124 0.78 6.90 -9.43
CA PHE A 124 1.20 5.88 -10.41
C PHE A 124 2.38 5.05 -9.95
N GLY A 125 3.21 5.57 -9.07
CA GLY A 125 4.26 4.80 -8.46
C GLY A 125 5.50 5.62 -8.12
N ARG A 126 6.01 5.35 -6.93
CA ARG A 126 7.29 5.83 -6.44
C ARG A 126 8.09 4.64 -5.96
N ASP A 127 9.35 4.56 -6.37
CA ASP A 127 10.27 3.53 -5.91
C ASP A 127 10.43 3.60 -4.39
N TYR A 128 10.33 2.45 -3.75
CA TYR A 128 10.49 2.27 -2.33
C TYR A 128 11.23 0.95 -2.06
N ALA A 129 12.32 0.99 -1.35
CA ALA A 129 13.10 -0.19 -1.00
C ALA A 129 13.00 -0.49 0.49
N ALA A 130 12.73 -1.73 0.84
CA ALA A 130 12.69 -2.20 2.21
C ALA A 130 13.20 -3.64 2.30
N GLY A 131 14.06 -3.94 3.28
CA GLY A 131 14.57 -5.29 3.51
C GLY A 131 15.27 -5.92 2.30
N GLY A 132 15.92 -5.12 1.44
CA GLY A 132 16.58 -5.62 0.23
C GLY A 132 15.60 -5.95 -0.92
N VAL A 133 14.33 -5.62 -0.80
CA VAL A 133 13.30 -5.81 -1.82
C VAL A 133 12.86 -4.44 -2.35
N ASP A 134 12.72 -4.35 -3.66
CA ASP A 134 12.21 -3.16 -4.34
C ASP A 134 10.70 -3.25 -4.50
N TYR A 135 10.02 -2.19 -4.07
CA TYR A 135 8.58 -2.02 -4.16
C TYR A 135 8.23 -0.76 -4.95
N ILE A 136 7.00 -0.70 -5.41
CA ILE A 136 6.39 0.51 -5.93
C ILE A 136 5.28 0.95 -4.98
N LEU A 137 5.47 2.08 -4.32
CA LEU A 137 4.45 2.67 -3.45
C LEU A 137 3.51 3.54 -4.30
N ARG A 138 2.23 3.22 -4.31
CA ARG A 138 1.25 3.86 -5.18
C ARG A 138 -0.19 3.72 -4.68
N ALA A 139 -1.09 4.50 -5.28
CA ALA A 139 -2.52 4.30 -5.12
C ALA A 139 -2.99 3.00 -5.82
N PRO A 140 -4.11 2.41 -5.39
CA PRO A 140 -4.68 1.26 -6.06
C PRO A 140 -5.32 1.63 -7.40
N SER A 141 -5.40 0.67 -8.31
CA SER A 141 -6.31 0.77 -9.44
C SER A 141 -7.75 0.50 -8.97
N VAL A 142 -8.69 1.31 -9.44
CA VAL A 142 -10.07 1.32 -8.95
C VAL A 142 -11.12 1.19 -10.06
N GLY A 143 -10.66 1.16 -11.32
CA GLY A 143 -11.52 1.22 -12.49
C GLY A 143 -12.07 2.61 -12.78
N SER A 144 -12.51 2.81 -14.01
CA SER A 144 -12.98 4.11 -14.52
C SER A 144 -14.50 4.27 -14.50
N GLY A 145 -15.23 3.27 -14.03
CA GLY A 145 -16.68 3.32 -13.94
C GLY A 145 -17.14 4.28 -12.84
N ARG A 146 -18.20 5.05 -13.12
CA ARG A 146 -18.83 5.86 -12.10
C ARG A 146 -19.47 4.97 -11.04
N ILE A 147 -19.30 5.30 -9.77
CA ILE A 147 -20.02 4.65 -8.69
C ILE A 147 -21.48 5.04 -8.79
N GLY A 148 -22.30 4.11 -9.28
CA GLY A 148 -23.75 4.20 -9.21
C GLY A 148 -24.28 3.10 -8.30
N SER A 149 -25.58 3.10 -8.04
CA SER A 149 -26.25 2.04 -7.28
C SER A 149 -26.26 0.67 -8.01
N ALA A 150 -25.79 0.60 -9.24
CA ALA A 150 -25.75 -0.62 -10.04
C ALA A 150 -24.34 -1.20 -10.06
N GLU A 151 -24.20 -2.47 -9.68
CA GLU A 151 -22.92 -3.22 -9.73
C GLU A 151 -22.26 -3.20 -11.12
N SER A 152 -23.06 -3.13 -12.18
CA SER A 152 -22.57 -3.04 -13.56
C SER A 152 -21.77 -1.77 -13.87
N GLN A 153 -21.79 -0.78 -12.99
CA GLN A 153 -21.03 0.48 -13.14
C GLN A 153 -19.74 0.50 -12.31
N ARG A 154 -19.50 -0.53 -11.53
CA ARG A 154 -18.27 -0.66 -10.76
C ARG A 154 -17.18 -1.26 -11.63
N GLY A 155 -15.98 -0.73 -11.48
CA GLY A 155 -14.78 -1.42 -11.88
C GLY A 155 -14.67 -1.78 -13.35
N THR A 156 -14.71 -0.81 -14.23
CA THR A 156 -14.34 -1.06 -15.62
C THR A 156 -12.86 -0.68 -15.82
N PRO A 157 -11.99 -1.66 -16.06
CA PRO A 157 -12.23 -3.10 -16.12
C PRO A 157 -12.44 -3.74 -14.73
N PRO A 158 -13.20 -4.83 -14.64
CA PRO A 158 -13.46 -5.53 -13.36
C PRO A 158 -12.20 -6.25 -12.83
N SER A 159 -11.13 -6.28 -13.61
CA SER A 159 -9.83 -6.77 -13.20
C SER A 159 -9.01 -5.76 -12.38
N ASN A 160 -9.53 -4.55 -12.12
CA ASN A 160 -8.84 -3.59 -11.26
C ASN A 160 -8.64 -4.14 -9.83
N GLU A 161 -7.65 -3.62 -9.14
CA GLU A 161 -7.23 -4.14 -7.83
C GLU A 161 -8.32 -3.98 -6.76
N TRP A 162 -9.06 -2.87 -6.80
CA TRP A 162 -10.11 -2.62 -5.82
C TRP A 162 -11.22 -3.67 -5.90
N ASP A 163 -11.80 -3.87 -7.07
CA ASP A 163 -12.92 -4.79 -7.23
C ASP A 163 -12.52 -6.26 -7.06
N ARG A 164 -11.29 -6.62 -7.41
CA ARG A 164 -10.82 -7.99 -7.27
C ARG A 164 -10.45 -8.37 -5.85
N ILE A 165 -9.84 -7.47 -5.11
CA ILE A 165 -9.19 -7.78 -3.85
C ILE A 165 -9.81 -6.99 -2.69
N LEU A 166 -9.91 -5.67 -2.82
CA LEU A 166 -10.23 -4.81 -1.69
C LEU A 166 -11.72 -4.85 -1.33
N ASP A 167 -12.59 -4.83 -2.33
CA ASP A 167 -14.05 -4.81 -2.15
C ASP A 167 -14.62 -6.17 -1.70
N LYS A 168 -13.90 -7.26 -1.98
CA LYS A 168 -14.37 -8.62 -1.71
C LYS A 168 -13.76 -9.25 -0.47
N ASN A 169 -12.89 -8.54 0.20
CA ASN A 169 -12.11 -9.11 1.28
C ASN A 169 -12.23 -8.34 2.57
N ASP A 170 -13.18 -8.76 3.39
CA ASP A 170 -13.49 -8.18 4.69
C ASP A 170 -12.30 -8.19 5.69
N GLY A 171 -11.21 -8.88 5.35
CA GLY A 171 -10.05 -9.00 6.22
C GLY A 171 -8.88 -8.08 5.88
N TYR A 172 -8.85 -7.47 4.68
CA TYR A 172 -7.66 -6.75 4.21
C TYR A 172 -7.70 -5.26 4.50
N ILE A 173 -8.87 -4.65 4.52
CA ILE A 173 -9.01 -3.24 4.86
C ILE A 173 -9.69 -3.14 6.21
N LYS A 174 -8.98 -2.65 7.21
CA LYS A 174 -9.46 -2.69 8.59
C LYS A 174 -10.10 -1.39 9.07
N ASN A 175 -9.63 -0.23 8.59
CA ASN A 175 -10.02 1.05 9.18
C ASN A 175 -10.13 2.20 8.16
N TRP A 176 -10.79 1.95 7.04
CA TRP A 176 -11.03 2.97 6.01
C TRP A 176 -12.45 3.59 6.10
N PHE A 177 -13.12 3.41 7.21
CA PHE A 177 -14.48 3.86 7.39
C PHE A 177 -14.61 5.39 7.29
N GLY A 178 -15.57 5.83 6.52
CA GLY A 178 -15.88 7.25 6.37
C GLY A 178 -14.93 8.04 5.46
N MET A 179 -13.99 7.38 4.77
CA MET A 179 -13.05 8.03 3.87
C MET A 179 -13.11 7.47 2.45
N TYR A 180 -12.85 8.35 1.48
CA TYR A 180 -12.59 7.95 0.11
C TYR A 180 -11.09 7.77 -0.11
N SER A 181 -10.73 6.71 -0.84
CA SER A 181 -9.36 6.52 -1.31
C SER A 181 -9.24 6.92 -2.77
N TRP A 182 -8.28 7.76 -3.06
CA TRP A 182 -7.93 8.09 -4.43
C TRP A 182 -7.39 6.87 -5.16
N GLY A 183 -7.85 6.67 -6.39
CA GLY A 183 -7.34 5.65 -7.30
C GLY A 183 -6.52 6.24 -8.43
N GLN A 184 -5.94 5.35 -9.21
CA GLN A 184 -5.14 5.72 -10.38
C GLN A 184 -5.98 6.18 -11.57
N ASP A 185 -7.25 5.83 -11.59
CA ASP A 185 -8.10 5.92 -12.78
C ASP A 185 -8.76 7.28 -12.93
N THR A 186 -8.99 7.66 -14.18
CA THR A 186 -9.86 8.77 -14.56
C THR A 186 -11.27 8.25 -14.79
N LEU A 187 -12.29 9.00 -14.43
CA LEU A 187 -13.66 8.61 -14.73
C LEU A 187 -13.91 8.55 -16.24
N SER A 188 -14.55 7.49 -16.70
CA SER A 188 -14.86 7.29 -18.12
C SER A 188 -15.82 8.36 -18.70
N THR A 189 -16.54 9.07 -17.82
CA THR A 189 -17.49 10.12 -18.18
C THR A 189 -16.90 11.52 -18.14
N SER A 190 -15.69 11.68 -17.58
CA SER A 190 -15.05 12.99 -17.42
C SER A 190 -13.54 12.84 -17.33
N ALA A 191 -12.82 13.39 -18.28
CA ALA A 191 -11.35 13.35 -18.32
C ALA A 191 -10.69 14.16 -17.20
N SER A 192 -11.44 15.08 -16.57
CA SER A 192 -10.92 15.91 -15.46
C SER A 192 -11.20 15.31 -14.07
N ASP A 193 -12.08 14.32 -13.99
CA ASP A 193 -12.46 13.74 -12.71
C ASP A 193 -11.63 12.50 -12.40
N ARG A 194 -11.14 12.40 -11.17
CA ARG A 194 -10.35 11.27 -10.69
C ARG A 194 -11.25 10.29 -9.94
N ALA A 195 -11.02 9.01 -10.18
CA ALA A 195 -11.80 7.96 -9.54
C ALA A 195 -11.37 7.77 -8.07
N ALA A 196 -12.34 7.63 -7.20
CA ALA A 196 -12.14 7.29 -5.80
C ALA A 196 -13.07 6.16 -5.38
N ARG A 197 -12.68 5.40 -4.39
CA ARG A 197 -13.44 4.30 -3.79
C ARG A 197 -13.42 4.41 -2.28
N GLY A 198 -14.26 3.62 -1.65
CA GLY A 198 -14.44 3.61 -0.21
C GLY A 198 -15.65 4.42 0.20
N TYR A 199 -15.63 4.97 1.38
CA TYR A 199 -16.75 5.60 2.06
C TYR A 199 -17.88 4.63 2.37
N PHE A 200 -17.80 4.08 3.57
CA PHE A 200 -18.96 3.43 4.20
C PHE A 200 -19.56 4.45 5.16
N PRO A 201 -20.79 4.92 4.96
CA PRO A 201 -21.42 5.78 5.94
C PRO A 201 -21.52 5.02 7.26
N PRO A 202 -21.31 5.67 8.41
CA PRO A 202 -21.60 5.03 9.68
C PRO A 202 -23.08 4.63 9.68
N GLY A 203 -23.35 3.34 9.91
CA GLY A 203 -24.69 2.78 10.05
C GLY A 203 -25.39 3.29 11.30
#